data_4ed33cce73c904095d9d2ea1bb09839f
#
_entry.id   4ed33cce73c904095d9d2ea1bb09839f
#
_cell.length_a   1.000
_cell.length_b   1.000
_cell.length_c   1.000
_cell.angle_alpha   90.00
_cell.angle_beta   90.00
_cell.angle_gamma   90.00
#
_symmetry.space_group_name_H-M   'P 1'
#
loop_
_entity.id
_entity.type
_entity.pdbx_description
1 polymer ?
#
loop_
_entity_poly.entity_id
_entity_poly.type
_entity_poly.pdbx_seq_one_letter_code
_entity_poly.pdbx_strand_id
1 'polypeptide(L)'
;MRINVGRGISLLLLGATATLLAVSCGGSSSNPKQESKTPTIKIQTVDISTEGLESGITDTLRFGVMRQGEQVIKDLRLQNVGEKSMVLLRHVTSCGCVNIEYERKPIASKQSCDVHFTYDSRGQSGWQMKLLEFYFADTASPLKIYIEAEVE
;
A
#
# COMPACT_ATOMS: atom_id res chain seq x y z
N MET A 1 -27.49 22.45 54.56
CA MET A 1 -28.64 22.02 55.44
C MET A 1 -28.53 20.52 55.60
N ARG A 2 -28.03 20.15 56.77
CA ARG A 2 -28.40 19.03 57.70
C ARG A 2 -28.40 17.65 57.04
N ILE A 3 -27.41 16.80 57.39
CA ILE A 3 -27.30 15.91 58.57
C ILE A 3 -28.25 14.72 58.51
N ASN A 4 -27.70 13.48 58.53
CA ASN A 4 -27.79 12.44 59.56
C ASN A 4 -27.19 11.13 59.05
N VAL A 5 -26.12 10.54 59.58
CA VAL A 5 -25.92 9.85 60.90
C VAL A 5 -26.86 8.71 61.17
N GLY A 6 -26.28 7.54 61.34
CA GLY A 6 -26.83 6.32 61.95
C GLY A 6 -25.92 5.16 61.61
N ARG A 7 -24.97 4.77 62.31
CA ARG A 7 -24.66 4.13 63.63
C ARG A 7 -25.48 2.89 63.89
N GLY A 8 -24.80 1.77 64.06
CA GLY A 8 -25.19 0.52 64.70
C GLY A 8 -24.29 -0.61 64.23
N ILE A 9 -23.23 -0.92 64.85
CA ILE A 9 -22.90 -1.63 66.10
C ILE A 9 -23.34 -3.11 66.08
N SER A 10 -22.27 -3.94 66.23
CA SER A 10 -22.20 -5.23 66.97
C SER A 10 -22.61 -6.47 66.23
N LEU A 11 -21.99 -7.61 66.32
CA LEU A 11 -21.23 -8.29 67.37
C LEU A 11 -20.71 -9.64 66.79
N LEU A 12 -19.49 -9.98 67.05
CA LEU A 12 -18.84 -11.26 67.31
C LEU A 12 -19.59 -12.59 66.95
N LEU A 13 -18.87 -13.50 66.31
CA LEU A 13 -18.51 -14.81 66.89
C LEU A 13 -17.55 -15.60 66.00
N LEU A 14 -16.45 -15.96 66.58
CA LEU A 14 -15.59 -17.13 66.51
C LEU A 14 -16.01 -18.27 65.56
N GLY A 15 -15.06 -18.83 64.86
CA GLY A 15 -15.11 -20.21 64.49
C GLY A 15 -14.17 -20.67 63.40
N ALA A 16 -13.08 -21.31 63.86
CA ALA A 16 -12.46 -22.48 63.24
C ALA A 16 -11.65 -22.33 61.91
N THR A 17 -10.39 -22.41 62.10
CA THR A 17 -9.31 -22.99 61.26
C THR A 17 -9.73 -23.96 60.17
N ALA A 18 -9.35 -23.60 58.92
CA ALA A 18 -9.07 -24.60 57.91
C ALA A 18 -7.93 -24.08 57.00
N THR A 19 -6.79 -24.70 57.24
CA THR A 19 -5.61 -24.60 56.37
C THR A 19 -5.94 -25.14 54.99
N LEU A 20 -5.99 -24.30 53.94
CA LEU A 20 -5.95 -24.75 52.57
C LEU A 20 -4.69 -24.24 51.91
N LEU A 21 -3.90 -25.20 51.47
CA LEU A 21 -2.72 -25.06 50.63
C LEU A 21 -3.09 -24.31 49.35
N ALA A 22 -2.64 -23.09 49.21
CA ALA A 22 -2.70 -22.37 47.98
C ALA A 22 -1.59 -22.91 47.08
N VAL A 23 -1.95 -23.74 46.10
CA VAL A 23 -1.14 -24.03 44.92
C VAL A 23 -1.19 -22.79 44.07
N SER A 24 -0.12 -22.01 44.13
CA SER A 24 0.13 -20.92 43.23
C SER A 24 0.55 -21.46 41.87
N CYS A 25 -0.41 -21.67 40.99
CA CYS A 25 -0.18 -21.82 39.58
C CYS A 25 0.12 -20.41 39.01
N GLY A 26 1.39 -20.06 39.00
CA GLY A 26 1.91 -18.94 38.22
C GLY A 26 1.76 -19.22 36.72
N GLY A 27 0.58 -18.97 36.20
CA GLY A 27 0.37 -18.89 34.75
C GLY A 27 0.96 -17.57 34.24
N SER A 28 2.23 -17.58 33.84
CA SER A 28 2.77 -16.54 32.96
C SER A 28 2.01 -16.62 31.64
N SER A 29 1.00 -15.80 31.50
CA SER A 29 0.36 -15.50 30.21
C SER A 29 1.34 -14.67 29.39
N SER A 30 2.34 -15.34 28.82
CA SER A 30 3.09 -14.79 27.70
C SER A 30 2.15 -14.77 26.50
N ASN A 31 1.43 -13.67 26.38
CA ASN A 31 0.69 -13.33 25.17
C ASN A 31 1.70 -13.28 24.03
N PRO A 32 1.69 -14.20 23.04
CA PRO A 32 2.54 -14.04 21.89
C PRO A 32 2.02 -12.80 21.15
N LYS A 33 2.81 -11.73 21.24
CA LYS A 33 2.64 -10.55 20.40
C LYS A 33 2.65 -11.07 18.97
N GLN A 34 1.48 -11.26 18.38
CA GLN A 34 1.32 -11.51 16.97
C GLN A 34 1.90 -10.29 16.26
N GLU A 35 3.14 -10.41 15.90
CA GLU A 35 3.80 -9.51 14.98
C GLU A 35 3.06 -9.71 13.65
N SER A 36 2.09 -8.84 13.42
CA SER A 36 1.41 -8.72 12.13
C SER A 36 2.50 -8.34 11.13
N LYS A 37 3.08 -9.35 10.47
CA LYS A 37 3.84 -9.14 9.25
C LYS A 37 2.84 -8.69 8.20
N THR A 38 2.53 -7.40 8.20
CA THR A 38 1.92 -6.74 7.06
C THR A 38 2.86 -7.03 5.88
N PRO A 39 2.41 -7.71 4.82
CA PRO A 39 3.25 -7.92 3.66
C PRO A 39 3.67 -6.54 3.15
N THR A 40 4.96 -6.25 3.22
CA THR A 40 5.51 -5.04 2.60
C THR A 40 5.32 -5.21 1.10
N ILE A 41 4.27 -4.62 0.56
CA ILE A 41 4.04 -4.55 -0.89
C ILE A 41 5.18 -3.71 -1.43
N LYS A 42 6.13 -4.35 -2.10
CA LYS A 42 7.25 -3.66 -2.72
C LYS A 42 6.73 -2.95 -3.96
N ILE A 43 6.50 -1.64 -3.85
CA ILE A 43 6.11 -0.79 -4.98
C ILE A 43 7.31 -0.71 -5.93
N GLN A 44 7.08 -0.99 -7.21
CA GLN A 44 8.09 -0.79 -8.25
C GLN A 44 8.37 0.71 -8.39
N THR A 45 9.64 1.09 -8.48
CA THR A 45 10.05 2.49 -8.62
C THR A 45 10.79 2.69 -9.93
N VAL A 46 10.45 3.75 -10.63
CA VAL A 46 11.12 4.21 -11.85
C VAL A 46 11.72 5.58 -11.59
N ASP A 47 13.01 5.67 -11.74
CA ASP A 47 13.75 6.93 -11.64
C ASP A 47 13.53 7.76 -12.90
N ILE A 48 13.10 9.00 -12.73
CA ILE A 48 12.87 9.94 -13.81
C ILE A 48 13.72 11.20 -13.65
N SER A 49 14.23 11.69 -14.75
CA SER A 49 14.86 13.02 -14.88
C SER A 49 14.68 13.53 -16.31
N THR A 50 14.87 14.81 -16.53
CA THR A 50 14.81 15.39 -17.88
C THR A 50 15.76 14.67 -18.83
N GLU A 51 17.02 14.49 -18.42
CA GLU A 51 18.07 13.85 -19.21
C GLU A 51 17.76 12.37 -19.47
N GLY A 52 17.22 11.69 -18.44
CA GLY A 52 16.79 10.29 -18.56
C GLY A 52 15.67 10.13 -19.57
N LEU A 53 14.65 10.98 -19.54
CA LEU A 53 13.53 10.94 -20.49
C LEU A 53 14.01 11.21 -21.92
N GLU A 54 14.88 12.16 -22.13
CA GLU A 54 15.46 12.46 -23.45
C GLU A 54 16.30 11.30 -23.99
N SER A 55 16.94 10.53 -23.12
CA SER A 55 17.67 9.29 -23.51
C SER A 55 16.73 8.09 -23.76
N GLY A 56 15.44 8.22 -23.49
CA GLY A 56 14.43 7.21 -23.81
C GLY A 56 14.24 6.14 -22.73
N ILE A 57 14.01 6.53 -21.48
CA ILE A 57 13.74 5.60 -20.38
C ILE A 57 12.50 4.74 -20.69
N THR A 58 12.66 3.43 -20.51
CA THR A 58 11.57 2.47 -20.58
C THR A 58 11.59 1.55 -19.36
N ASP A 59 10.42 1.09 -18.94
CA ASP A 59 10.29 0.07 -17.89
C ASP A 59 9.10 -0.85 -18.18
N THR A 60 9.00 -1.94 -17.44
CA THR A 60 7.91 -2.93 -17.60
C THR A 60 7.22 -3.18 -16.27
N LEU A 61 5.92 -2.93 -16.23
CA LEU A 61 5.05 -3.25 -15.10
C LEU A 61 4.35 -4.60 -15.37
N ARG A 62 4.76 -5.63 -14.61
CA ARG A 62 4.22 -6.99 -14.78
C ARG A 62 3.05 -7.25 -13.86
N PHE A 63 1.90 -7.58 -14.44
CA PHE A 63 0.69 -7.96 -13.70
C PHE A 63 0.70 -9.44 -13.29
N GLY A 64 1.51 -10.27 -13.99
CA GLY A 64 1.59 -11.70 -13.76
C GLY A 64 0.46 -12.45 -14.44
N VAL A 65 0.14 -13.64 -13.92
CA VAL A 65 -0.97 -14.47 -14.38
C VAL A 65 -2.25 -14.01 -13.72
N MET A 66 -3.30 -13.83 -14.52
CA MET A 66 -4.63 -13.41 -14.06
C MET A 66 -5.72 -14.15 -14.82
N ARG A 67 -6.89 -14.31 -14.21
CA ARG A 67 -8.02 -14.95 -14.85
C ARG A 67 -8.74 -13.97 -15.77
N GLN A 68 -9.34 -14.50 -16.84
CA GLN A 68 -10.19 -13.67 -17.70
C GLN A 68 -11.34 -13.04 -16.90
N GLY A 69 -11.51 -11.72 -17.04
CA GLY A 69 -12.50 -10.93 -16.30
C GLY A 69 -12.02 -10.44 -14.93
N GLU A 70 -10.82 -10.80 -14.51
CA GLU A 70 -10.22 -10.29 -13.27
C GLU A 70 -9.74 -8.85 -13.45
N GLN A 71 -9.86 -8.06 -12.38
CA GLN A 71 -9.25 -6.73 -12.29
C GLN A 71 -8.13 -6.78 -11.26
N VAL A 72 -6.92 -6.37 -11.68
CA VAL A 72 -5.75 -6.33 -10.81
C VAL A 72 -5.24 -4.90 -10.69
N ILE A 73 -4.97 -4.49 -9.46
CA ILE A 73 -4.42 -3.16 -9.15
C ILE A 73 -2.93 -3.30 -8.88
N LYS A 74 -2.14 -2.39 -9.45
CA LYS A 74 -0.71 -2.25 -9.16
C LYS A 74 -0.31 -0.79 -9.06
N ASP A 75 0.67 -0.55 -8.22
CA ASP A 75 1.24 0.78 -8.01
C ASP A 75 2.64 0.86 -8.62
N LEU A 76 2.93 2.00 -9.22
CA LEU A 76 4.24 2.37 -9.72
C LEU A 76 4.62 3.71 -9.10
N ARG A 77 5.84 3.81 -8.59
CA ARG A 77 6.38 5.06 -8.07
C ARG A 77 7.29 5.71 -9.09
N LEU A 78 7.00 6.94 -9.47
CA LEU A 78 7.87 7.77 -10.28
C LEU A 78 8.72 8.63 -9.33
N GLN A 79 10.02 8.38 -9.27
CA GLN A 79 10.96 9.08 -8.41
C GLN A 79 11.72 10.12 -9.24
N ASN A 80 11.54 11.39 -8.94
CA ASN A 80 12.34 12.44 -9.61
C ASN A 80 13.76 12.47 -9.01
N VAL A 81 14.72 11.94 -9.73
CA VAL A 81 16.14 11.95 -9.36
C VAL A 81 16.88 13.16 -9.92
N GLY A 82 16.23 13.96 -10.79
CA GLY A 82 16.76 15.19 -11.37
C GLY A 82 16.80 16.35 -10.36
N GLU A 83 17.40 17.47 -10.81
CA GLU A 83 17.51 18.69 -10.00
C GLU A 83 16.29 19.62 -10.14
N LYS A 84 15.55 19.51 -11.25
CA LYS A 84 14.37 20.34 -11.54
C LYS A 84 13.08 19.62 -11.16
N SER A 85 12.06 20.41 -10.83
CA SER A 85 10.70 19.88 -10.67
C SER A 85 10.17 19.40 -12.02
N MET A 86 9.47 18.26 -12.02
CA MET A 86 8.86 17.65 -13.21
C MET A 86 7.34 17.70 -13.09
N VAL A 87 6.65 17.98 -14.21
CA VAL A 87 5.18 18.04 -14.24
C VAL A 87 4.66 16.99 -15.22
N LEU A 88 3.94 16.00 -14.71
CA LEU A 88 3.25 15.02 -15.55
C LEU A 88 1.99 15.66 -16.16
N LEU A 89 2.01 15.88 -17.48
CA LEU A 89 0.93 16.56 -18.21
C LEU A 89 -0.22 15.62 -18.55
N ARG A 90 0.10 14.46 -19.10
CA ARG A 90 -0.87 13.49 -19.60
C ARG A 90 -0.24 12.11 -19.75
N HIS A 91 -1.08 11.12 -19.86
CA HIS A 91 -0.70 9.77 -20.30
C HIS A 91 -1.47 9.38 -21.56
N VAL A 92 -0.93 8.42 -22.30
CA VAL A 92 -1.56 7.77 -23.45
C VAL A 92 -1.39 6.27 -23.29
N THR A 93 -2.46 5.51 -23.43
CA THR A 93 -2.42 4.05 -23.39
C THR A 93 -2.87 3.45 -24.72
N SER A 94 -2.28 2.32 -25.10
CA SER A 94 -2.63 1.59 -26.32
C SER A 94 -3.94 0.81 -26.23
N CYS A 95 -4.58 0.72 -25.06
CA CYS A 95 -5.87 0.06 -24.85
C CYS A 95 -6.71 0.73 -23.77
N GLY A 96 -8.04 0.54 -23.84
CA GLY A 96 -8.97 0.93 -22.79
C GLY A 96 -9.04 -0.07 -21.61
N CYS A 97 -8.20 -1.10 -21.62
CA CYS A 97 -8.15 -2.14 -20.59
C CYS A 97 -7.32 -1.75 -19.36
N VAL A 98 -6.64 -0.61 -19.40
CA VAL A 98 -5.85 -0.07 -18.29
C VAL A 98 -6.37 1.29 -17.89
N ASN A 99 -6.86 1.41 -16.66
CA ASN A 99 -7.15 2.69 -16.03
C ASN A 99 -5.95 3.16 -15.23
N ILE A 100 -5.70 4.48 -15.25
CA ILE A 100 -4.50 5.08 -14.66
C ILE A 100 -4.92 6.31 -13.87
N GLU A 101 -4.54 6.33 -12.58
CA GLU A 101 -4.83 7.42 -11.67
C GLU A 101 -3.55 7.91 -11.00
N TYR A 102 -3.37 9.21 -10.92
CA TYR A 102 -2.24 9.85 -10.24
C TYR A 102 -2.59 11.27 -9.83
N GLU A 103 -1.88 11.77 -8.84
CA GLU A 103 -2.06 13.14 -8.38
C GLU A 103 -1.41 14.13 -9.36
N ARG A 104 -2.18 15.10 -9.82
CA ARG A 104 -1.70 16.13 -10.76
C ARG A 104 -1.04 17.28 -10.00
N LYS A 105 0.18 17.04 -9.54
CA LYS A 105 1.02 18.04 -8.90
C LYS A 105 2.46 17.94 -9.42
N PRO A 106 3.24 19.02 -9.35
CA PRO A 106 4.66 18.94 -9.67
C PRO A 106 5.40 17.95 -8.76
N ILE A 107 6.27 17.13 -9.34
CA ILE A 107 7.16 16.23 -8.63
C ILE A 107 8.47 16.98 -8.41
N ALA A 108 8.66 17.54 -7.21
CA ALA A 108 9.87 18.28 -6.90
C ALA A 108 11.13 17.39 -6.96
N SER A 109 12.32 18.00 -7.05
CA SER A 109 13.59 17.27 -6.97
C SER A 109 13.61 16.37 -5.73
N LYS A 110 14.04 15.11 -5.90
CA LYS A 110 14.10 14.06 -4.85
C LYS A 110 12.75 13.65 -4.26
N GLN A 111 11.63 14.07 -4.86
CA GLN A 111 10.28 13.65 -4.49
C GLN A 111 9.73 12.62 -5.47
N SER A 112 8.63 11.97 -5.08
CA SER A 112 7.98 10.95 -5.90
C SER A 112 6.48 11.21 -6.09
N CYS A 113 5.93 10.60 -7.13
CA CYS A 113 4.49 10.51 -7.40
C CYS A 113 4.13 9.04 -7.56
N ASP A 114 3.12 8.60 -6.84
CA ASP A 114 2.59 7.24 -7.01
C ASP A 114 1.51 7.26 -8.11
N VAL A 115 1.57 6.27 -8.97
CA VAL A 115 0.64 6.06 -10.08
C VAL A 115 -0.05 4.73 -9.86
N HIS A 116 -1.38 4.76 -9.83
CA HIS A 116 -2.24 3.59 -9.62
C HIS A 116 -2.74 3.07 -10.96
N PHE A 117 -2.54 1.79 -11.19
CA PHE A 117 -2.98 1.09 -12.40
C PHE A 117 -4.05 0.07 -12.05
N THR A 118 -5.15 0.10 -12.76
CA THR A 118 -6.14 -0.98 -12.74
C THR A 118 -6.18 -1.62 -14.11
N TYR A 119 -5.76 -2.89 -14.20
CA TYR A 119 -5.85 -3.67 -15.43
C TYR A 119 -7.11 -4.54 -15.40
N ASP A 120 -7.94 -4.41 -16.42
CA ASP A 120 -9.16 -5.20 -16.61
C ASP A 120 -8.94 -6.22 -17.71
N SER A 121 -8.93 -7.51 -17.34
CA SER A 121 -8.68 -8.60 -18.29
C SER A 121 -9.90 -9.07 -19.05
N ARG A 122 -11.06 -8.42 -18.93
CA ARG A 122 -12.27 -8.77 -19.69
C ARG A 122 -12.02 -8.72 -21.20
N GLY A 123 -12.35 -9.83 -21.88
CA GLY A 123 -12.15 -9.95 -23.34
C GLY A 123 -10.69 -10.08 -23.77
N GLN A 124 -9.76 -10.29 -22.82
CA GLN A 124 -8.36 -10.60 -23.08
C GLN A 124 -8.12 -12.10 -22.88
N SER A 125 -7.10 -12.66 -23.56
CA SER A 125 -6.64 -14.04 -23.37
C SER A 125 -5.19 -14.18 -23.83
N GLY A 126 -4.45 -15.11 -23.20
CA GLY A 126 -3.05 -15.33 -23.48
C GLY A 126 -2.16 -14.18 -23.06
N TRP A 127 -0.94 -14.18 -23.58
CA TRP A 127 0.04 -13.14 -23.26
C TRP A 127 -0.35 -11.77 -23.83
N GLN A 128 -0.31 -10.77 -22.97
CA GLN A 128 -0.70 -9.40 -23.26
C GLN A 128 0.48 -8.45 -23.02
N MET A 129 0.71 -7.57 -23.98
CA MET A 129 1.62 -6.43 -23.83
C MET A 129 0.92 -5.16 -24.29
N LYS A 130 0.89 -4.14 -23.44
CA LYS A 130 0.31 -2.82 -23.73
C LYS A 130 1.37 -1.76 -23.51
N LEU A 131 1.37 -0.73 -24.35
CA LEU A 131 2.24 0.43 -24.19
C LEU A 131 1.47 1.55 -23.49
N LEU A 132 2.13 2.13 -22.51
CA LEU A 132 1.72 3.35 -21.84
C LEU A 132 2.84 4.38 -21.98
N GLU A 133 2.47 5.61 -22.28
CA GLU A 133 3.39 6.74 -22.40
C GLU A 133 2.96 7.87 -21.46
N PHE A 134 3.89 8.32 -20.61
CA PHE A 134 3.73 9.49 -19.77
C PHE A 134 4.49 10.68 -20.37
N TYR A 135 3.78 11.77 -20.57
CA TYR A 135 4.34 13.00 -21.14
C TYR A 135 4.54 14.05 -20.05
N PHE A 136 5.76 14.51 -19.92
CA PHE A 136 6.14 15.55 -18.96
C PHE A 136 6.32 16.91 -19.65
N ALA A 137 6.18 17.97 -18.86
CA ALA A 137 6.55 19.31 -19.33
C ALA A 137 8.05 19.39 -19.59
N ASP A 138 8.42 20.21 -20.57
CA ASP A 138 9.82 20.51 -20.90
C ASP A 138 10.67 19.29 -21.29
N THR A 139 10.03 18.21 -21.77
CA THR A 139 10.69 17.02 -22.32
C THR A 139 10.16 16.70 -23.71
N ALA A 140 11.04 16.30 -24.62
CA ALA A 140 10.66 15.91 -25.98
C ALA A 140 10.17 14.45 -26.04
N SER A 141 10.69 13.59 -25.17
CA SER A 141 10.40 12.15 -25.17
C SER A 141 9.54 11.75 -23.96
N PRO A 142 8.54 10.85 -24.16
CA PRO A 142 7.75 10.30 -23.05
C PRO A 142 8.52 9.21 -22.29
N LEU A 143 8.16 9.02 -21.02
CA LEU A 143 8.44 7.78 -20.31
C LEU A 143 7.53 6.68 -20.86
N LYS A 144 8.13 5.57 -21.30
CA LYS A 144 7.40 4.41 -21.82
C LYS A 144 7.35 3.30 -20.77
N ILE A 145 6.14 2.88 -20.42
CA ILE A 145 5.90 1.73 -19.54
C ILE A 145 5.21 0.64 -20.35
N TYR A 146 5.84 -0.53 -20.42
CA TYR A 146 5.21 -1.72 -20.97
C TYR A 146 4.45 -2.44 -19.86
N ILE A 147 3.18 -2.70 -20.09
CA ILE A 147 2.32 -3.45 -19.18
C ILE A 147 2.23 -4.86 -19.74
N GLU A 148 2.65 -5.84 -18.91
CA GLU A 148 2.72 -7.25 -19.28
C GLU A 148 1.81 -8.06 -18.37
N ALA A 149 0.99 -8.95 -18.95
CA ALA A 149 0.11 -9.86 -18.24
C ALA A 149 -0.08 -11.16 -19.04
N GLU A 150 -0.34 -12.27 -18.35
CA GLU A 150 -0.82 -13.53 -18.92
C GLU A 150 -2.26 -13.74 -18.46
N VAL A 151 -3.21 -13.92 -19.40
CA VAL A 151 -4.64 -14.05 -19.10
C VAL A 151 -5.12 -15.46 -19.45
N GLU A 152 -5.54 -16.21 -18.43
CA GLU A 152 -6.03 -17.61 -18.51
C GLU A 152 -7.54 -17.71 -18.38
#